data_3c0e455bc03a7a0c0eb146b234aa54eb
#
_entry.id   3c0e455bc03a7a0c0eb146b234aa54eb
#
_cell.length_a   1.000
_cell.length_b   1.000
_cell.length_c   1.000
_cell.angle_alpha   90.00
_cell.angle_beta   90.00
_cell.angle_gamma   90.00
#
_symmetry.space_group_name_H-M   'P 1'
#
loop_
_entity.id
_entity.type
_entity.pdbx_description
1 polymer ?
#
loop_
_entity_poly.entity_id
_entity_poly.type
_entity_poly.pdbx_seq_one_letter_code
_entity_poly.pdbx_strand_id
1 'polypeptide(L)'
;MTALHDLTVAALADQLRAKKVSATELAQHFLARSQADTSGAFLSLNPDATLAQAKEADAQLAAGTAGPLAGVPMAHKDIFVTTDFPTTAGSKMLEGYRSPFDATVVRKLGVYPGGAGMVNVGKLNCDEFAMGSSNENS
;
A
#
# COMPACT_ATOMS: atom_id res chain seq x y z
N MET A 1 25.81 1.45 2.79
CA MET A 1 24.54 2.18 3.04
C MET A 1 23.38 1.19 2.89
N THR A 2 22.52 1.08 3.88
CA THR A 2 21.37 0.17 3.84
C THR A 2 20.30 0.73 2.90
N ALA A 3 19.83 -0.09 1.96
CA ALA A 3 18.76 0.33 1.06
C ALA A 3 17.44 0.48 1.83
N LEU A 4 16.57 1.37 1.36
CA LEU A 4 15.28 1.66 2.03
C LEU A 4 14.42 0.41 2.21
N HIS A 5 14.45 -0.50 1.24
CA HIS A 5 13.66 -1.74 1.29
C HIS A 5 14.23 -2.82 2.22
N ASP A 6 15.43 -2.63 2.73
CA ASP A 6 16.05 -3.53 3.72
C ASP A 6 15.75 -3.09 5.16
N LEU A 7 15.14 -1.91 5.34
CA LEU A 7 14.81 -1.40 6.65
C LEU A 7 13.52 -2.01 7.18
N THR A 8 13.45 -2.18 8.50
CA THR A 8 12.22 -2.62 9.16
C THR A 8 11.16 -1.52 9.13
N VAL A 9 9.90 -1.89 9.36
CA VAL A 9 8.79 -0.92 9.51
C VAL A 9 9.12 0.11 10.60
N ALA A 10 9.67 -0.33 11.73
CA ALA A 10 10.05 0.56 12.83
C ALA A 10 11.13 1.56 12.40
N ALA A 11 12.16 1.08 11.68
CA ALA A 11 13.24 1.94 11.19
C ALA A 11 12.73 2.97 10.16
N LEU A 12 11.84 2.56 9.25
CA LEU A 12 11.23 3.47 8.29
C LEU A 12 10.36 4.53 9.00
N ALA A 13 9.56 4.12 9.98
CA ALA A 13 8.74 5.04 10.76
C ALA A 13 9.60 6.08 11.49
N ASP A 14 10.74 5.66 12.06
CA ASP A 14 11.66 6.57 12.73
C ASP A 14 12.28 7.58 11.74
N GLN A 15 12.69 7.11 10.55
CA GLN A 15 13.25 8.00 9.52
C GLN A 15 12.23 9.01 9.00
N LEU A 16 10.97 8.59 8.84
CA LEU A 16 9.88 9.49 8.44
C LEU A 16 9.64 10.59 9.50
N ARG A 17 9.55 10.21 10.77
CA ARG A 17 9.40 11.17 11.88
C ARG A 17 10.59 12.11 11.99
N ALA A 18 11.79 11.59 11.78
CA ALA A 18 13.03 12.40 11.80
C ALA A 18 13.22 13.24 10.52
N LYS A 19 12.30 13.13 9.55
CA LYS A 19 12.36 13.81 8.25
C LYS A 19 13.63 13.51 7.46
N LYS A 20 14.21 12.33 7.67
CA LYS A 20 15.36 11.84 6.89
C LYS A 20 14.95 11.30 5.52
N VAL A 21 13.69 10.89 5.40
CA VAL A 21 13.07 10.45 4.17
C VAL A 21 11.61 10.91 4.18
N SER A 22 11.05 11.22 3.02
CA SER A 22 9.63 11.55 2.89
C SER A 22 8.81 10.31 2.52
N ALA A 23 7.51 10.36 2.80
CA ALA A 23 6.58 9.32 2.34
C ALA A 23 6.56 9.22 0.82
N THR A 24 6.67 10.36 0.12
CA THR A 24 6.74 10.39 -1.34
C THR A 24 7.99 9.68 -1.86
N GLU A 25 9.16 9.91 -1.27
CA GLU A 25 10.40 9.20 -1.66
C GLU A 25 10.29 7.70 -1.43
N LEU A 26 9.72 7.27 -0.29
CA LEU A 26 9.47 5.87 -0.01
C LEU A 26 8.50 5.25 -1.02
N ALA A 27 7.40 5.95 -1.31
CA ALA A 27 6.41 5.46 -2.28
C ALA A 27 7.04 5.29 -3.67
N GLN A 28 7.83 6.24 -4.13
CA GLN A 28 8.55 6.16 -5.40
C GLN A 28 9.51 4.97 -5.44
N HIS A 29 10.26 4.78 -4.36
CA HIS A 29 11.21 3.66 -4.26
C HIS A 29 10.50 2.30 -4.35
N PHE A 30 9.43 2.11 -3.57
CA PHE A 30 8.68 0.85 -3.56
C PHE A 30 7.85 0.64 -4.83
N LEU A 31 7.31 1.71 -5.43
CA LEU A 31 6.65 1.61 -6.74
C LEU A 31 7.61 1.13 -7.83
N ALA A 32 8.81 1.68 -7.88
CA ALA A 32 9.81 1.25 -8.85
C ALA A 32 10.13 -0.24 -8.70
N ARG A 33 10.28 -0.73 -7.47
CA ARG A 33 10.51 -2.15 -7.19
C ARG A 33 9.29 -3.00 -7.60
N SER A 34 8.09 -2.54 -7.28
CA SER A 34 6.86 -3.27 -7.62
C SER A 34 6.63 -3.35 -9.12
N GLN A 35 6.95 -2.27 -9.85
CA GLN A 35 6.86 -2.25 -11.32
C GLN A 35 7.90 -3.16 -11.98
N ALA A 36 9.05 -3.33 -11.36
CA ALA A 36 10.12 -4.21 -11.86
C ALA A 36 9.91 -5.68 -11.44
N ASP A 37 8.96 -5.96 -10.56
CA ASP A 37 8.71 -7.32 -10.08
C ASP A 37 8.15 -8.21 -11.17
N THR A 38 8.75 -9.39 -11.34
CA THR A 38 8.33 -10.39 -12.33
C THR A 38 7.75 -11.64 -11.69
N SER A 39 7.61 -11.66 -10.36
CA SER A 39 7.12 -12.84 -9.62
C SER A 39 5.61 -13.03 -9.71
N GLY A 40 4.86 -12.02 -10.17
CA GLY A 40 3.41 -12.05 -10.16
C GLY A 40 2.79 -11.73 -8.80
N ALA A 41 3.59 -11.16 -7.87
CA ALA A 41 3.12 -10.82 -6.53
C ALA A 41 2.08 -9.70 -6.54
N PHE A 42 2.17 -8.76 -7.48
CA PHE A 42 1.24 -7.64 -7.60
C PHE A 42 0.23 -7.87 -8.73
N LEU A 43 -1.05 -7.85 -8.42
CA LEU A 43 -2.13 -7.93 -9.41
C LEU A 43 -2.47 -6.57 -10.02
N SER A 44 -2.36 -5.50 -9.24
CA SER A 44 -2.58 -4.14 -9.74
C SER A 44 -1.73 -3.12 -9.03
N LEU A 45 -1.32 -2.10 -9.78
CA LEU A 45 -0.63 -0.91 -9.30
C LEU A 45 -1.38 0.31 -9.81
N ASN A 46 -1.39 1.37 -9.00
CA ASN A 46 -1.91 2.69 -9.38
C ASN A 46 -0.97 3.75 -8.81
N PRO A 47 0.10 4.09 -9.54
CA PRO A 47 1.11 5.03 -9.05
C PRO A 47 0.52 6.39 -8.63
N ASP A 48 -0.46 6.90 -9.36
CA ASP A 48 -1.08 8.18 -9.03
C ASP A 48 -1.78 8.13 -7.67
N ALA A 49 -2.55 7.08 -7.39
CA ALA A 49 -3.21 6.89 -6.11
C ALA A 49 -2.19 6.72 -4.97
N THR A 50 -1.15 5.93 -5.19
CA THR A 50 -0.08 5.73 -4.20
C THR A 50 0.63 7.05 -3.87
N LEU A 51 0.99 7.82 -4.88
CA LEU A 51 1.67 9.10 -4.68
C LEU A 51 0.75 10.14 -4.03
N ALA A 52 -0.54 10.13 -4.32
CA ALA A 52 -1.51 11.00 -3.65
C ALA A 52 -1.59 10.68 -2.15
N GLN A 53 -1.65 9.39 -1.78
CA GLN A 53 -1.61 8.96 -0.38
C GLN A 53 -0.30 9.37 0.30
N ALA A 54 0.82 9.23 -0.40
CA ALA A 54 2.14 9.60 0.14
C ALA A 54 2.23 11.10 0.42
N LYS A 55 1.71 11.93 -0.48
CA LYS A 55 1.66 13.39 -0.28
C LYS A 55 0.81 13.78 0.92
N GLU A 56 -0.33 13.11 1.10
CA GLU A 56 -1.19 13.33 2.28
C GLU A 56 -0.47 12.94 3.57
N ALA A 57 0.24 11.80 3.57
CA ALA A 57 1.03 11.38 4.71
C ALA A 57 2.16 12.39 5.01
N ASP A 58 2.83 12.90 3.99
CA ASP A 58 3.86 13.95 4.16
C ASP A 58 3.26 15.23 4.76
N ALA A 59 2.06 15.62 4.34
CA ALA A 59 1.36 16.77 4.91
C ALA A 59 1.04 16.56 6.39
N GLN A 60 0.58 15.37 6.78
CA GLN A 60 0.32 15.02 8.18
C GLN A 60 1.60 15.02 9.01
N LEU A 61 2.70 14.50 8.48
CA LEU A 61 4.00 14.52 9.15
C LEU A 61 4.50 15.95 9.34
N ALA A 62 4.35 16.82 8.34
CA ALA A 62 4.74 18.23 8.43
C ALA A 62 3.89 18.99 9.45
N ALA A 63 2.60 18.70 9.54
CA ALA A 63 1.67 19.33 10.47
C ALA A 63 1.79 18.82 11.92
N GLY A 64 2.55 17.73 12.16
CA GLY A 64 2.66 17.10 13.46
C GLY A 64 1.42 16.33 13.90
N THR A 65 0.51 16.02 12.98
CA THR A 65 -0.75 15.29 13.24
C THR A 65 -0.66 13.81 12.86
N ALA A 66 0.50 13.36 12.37
CA ALA A 66 0.70 12.01 11.89
C ALA A 66 0.76 10.98 13.02
N GLY A 67 0.16 9.82 12.78
CA GLY A 67 0.32 8.65 13.64
C GLY A 67 1.70 7.99 13.49
N PRO A 68 2.01 6.98 14.31
CA PRO A 68 3.35 6.37 14.35
C PRO A 68 3.73 5.61 13.06
N LEU A 69 2.77 5.21 12.24
CA LEU A 69 3.00 4.48 10.99
C LEU A 69 2.78 5.34 9.74
N ALA A 70 2.55 6.64 9.90
CA ALA A 70 2.28 7.53 8.77
C ALA A 70 3.42 7.53 7.75
N GLY A 71 3.08 7.31 6.48
CA GLY A 71 4.04 7.28 5.37
C GLY A 71 4.71 5.93 5.15
N VAL A 72 4.55 4.96 6.06
CA VAL A 72 5.13 3.64 5.88
C VAL A 72 4.41 2.91 4.73
N PRO A 73 5.15 2.42 3.72
CA PRO A 73 4.53 1.71 2.60
C PRO A 73 4.05 0.32 3.01
N MET A 74 2.93 -0.09 2.43
CA MET A 74 2.36 -1.42 2.59
C MET A 74 1.61 -1.80 1.31
N ALA A 75 1.15 -3.03 1.20
CA ALA A 75 0.31 -3.47 0.10
C ALA A 75 -0.81 -4.35 0.65
N HIS A 76 -2.01 -4.20 0.10
CA HIS A 76 -3.17 -4.98 0.52
C HIS A 76 -3.31 -6.25 -0.31
N LYS A 77 -3.64 -7.37 0.34
CA LYS A 77 -4.12 -8.57 -0.35
C LYS A 77 -5.37 -8.21 -1.16
N ASP A 78 -5.49 -8.77 -2.36
CA ASP A 78 -6.55 -8.37 -3.31
C ASP A 78 -7.95 -8.88 -2.97
N ILE A 79 -8.18 -9.34 -1.75
CA ILE A 79 -9.51 -9.59 -1.20
C ILE A 79 -10.06 -8.37 -0.45
N PHE A 80 -9.22 -7.42 -0.07
CA PHE A 80 -9.65 -6.21 0.62
C PHE A 80 -10.06 -5.15 -0.40
N VAL A 81 -11.33 -4.77 -0.38
CA VAL A 81 -11.86 -3.79 -1.32
C VAL A 81 -11.26 -2.42 -1.08
N THR A 82 -10.87 -1.77 -2.17
CA THR A 82 -10.38 -0.39 -2.20
C THR A 82 -11.03 0.37 -3.34
N THR A 83 -11.23 1.66 -3.16
CA THR A 83 -11.86 2.51 -4.20
C THR A 83 -10.88 2.93 -5.29
N ASP A 84 -9.60 3.00 -4.97
CA ASP A 84 -8.54 3.51 -5.84
C ASP A 84 -7.79 2.43 -6.63
N PHE A 85 -8.04 1.16 -6.34
CA PHE A 85 -7.51 0.00 -7.08
C PHE A 85 -8.65 -0.95 -7.43
N PRO A 86 -8.54 -1.73 -8.51
CA PRO A 86 -9.45 -2.86 -8.72
C PRO A 86 -9.34 -3.87 -7.57
N THR A 87 -10.41 -4.61 -7.32
CA THR A 87 -10.41 -5.73 -6.37
C THR A 87 -10.98 -6.95 -7.05
N THR A 88 -10.15 -7.97 -7.25
CA THR A 88 -10.52 -9.14 -8.05
C THR A 88 -10.55 -10.43 -7.23
N ALA A 89 -10.09 -10.42 -5.99
CA ALA A 89 -9.92 -11.63 -5.17
C ALA A 89 -9.09 -12.72 -5.89
N GLY A 90 -8.16 -12.30 -6.76
CA GLY A 90 -7.37 -13.23 -7.57
C GLY A 90 -8.18 -13.99 -8.61
N SER A 91 -9.38 -13.53 -8.97
CA SER A 91 -10.30 -14.21 -9.88
C SER A 91 -10.59 -13.39 -11.14
N LYS A 92 -10.54 -14.05 -12.27
CA LYS A 92 -10.97 -13.46 -13.55
C LYS A 92 -12.47 -13.12 -13.57
N MET A 93 -13.26 -13.73 -12.70
CA MET A 93 -14.69 -13.43 -12.58
C MET A 93 -14.93 -11.99 -12.12
N LEU A 94 -14.01 -11.42 -11.33
CA LEU A 94 -14.09 -10.06 -10.82
C LEU A 94 -13.15 -9.10 -11.56
N GLU A 95 -12.59 -9.50 -12.69
CA GLU A 95 -11.71 -8.63 -13.46
C GLU A 95 -12.41 -7.32 -13.81
N GLY A 96 -11.77 -6.20 -13.49
CA GLY A 96 -12.32 -4.87 -13.70
C GLY A 96 -13.29 -4.38 -12.63
N TYR A 97 -13.60 -5.18 -11.62
CA TYR A 97 -14.47 -4.75 -10.53
C TYR A 97 -13.83 -3.63 -9.72
N ARG A 98 -14.60 -2.58 -9.50
CA ARG A 98 -14.21 -1.45 -8.65
C ARG A 98 -15.22 -1.29 -7.52
N SER A 99 -14.73 -1.37 -6.28
CA SER A 99 -15.58 -1.22 -5.11
C SER A 99 -16.01 0.24 -4.92
N PRO A 100 -17.27 0.50 -4.54
CA PRO A 100 -17.72 1.85 -4.18
C PRO A 100 -17.29 2.29 -2.78
N PHE A 101 -16.61 1.42 -2.02
CA PHE A 101 -16.16 1.72 -0.65
C PHE A 101 -14.85 1.01 -0.36
N ASP A 102 -14.15 1.49 0.68
CA ASP A 102 -12.95 0.84 1.20
C ASP A 102 -13.32 -0.07 2.37
N ALA A 103 -12.64 -1.22 2.45
CA ALA A 103 -12.78 -2.12 3.60
C ALA A 103 -12.37 -1.43 4.89
N THR A 104 -12.95 -1.86 6.02
CA THR A 104 -12.64 -1.29 7.33
C THR A 104 -11.14 -1.31 7.64
N VAL A 105 -10.45 -2.43 7.35
CA VAL A 105 -9.01 -2.54 7.56
C VAL A 105 -8.23 -1.55 6.69
N VAL A 106 -8.65 -1.33 5.45
CA VAL A 106 -8.04 -0.36 4.54
C VAL A 106 -8.14 1.05 5.11
N ARG A 107 -9.30 1.41 5.65
CA ARG A 107 -9.52 2.72 6.27
C ARG A 107 -8.70 2.89 7.56
N LYS A 108 -8.61 1.85 8.38
CA LYS A 108 -7.84 1.89 9.64
C LYS A 108 -6.34 1.98 9.42
N LEU A 109 -5.82 1.36 8.38
CA LEU A 109 -4.38 1.38 8.07
C LEU A 109 -3.97 2.60 7.24
N GLY A 110 -4.85 3.13 6.41
CA GLY A 110 -4.54 4.14 5.41
C GLY A 110 -4.56 5.59 5.89
N VAL A 111 -4.43 6.48 4.94
CA VAL A 111 -4.40 7.95 5.15
C VAL A 111 -5.84 8.50 5.21
N TYR A 112 -6.58 8.06 6.19
CA TYR A 112 -7.94 8.51 6.50
C TYR A 112 -7.96 9.19 7.86
N PRO A 113 -8.96 10.04 8.14
CA PRO A 113 -9.14 10.57 9.50
C PRO A 113 -9.21 9.44 10.52
N GLY A 114 -8.29 9.44 11.49
CA GLY A 114 -8.17 8.38 12.50
C GLY A 114 -7.46 7.12 12.03
N GLY A 115 -6.98 7.06 10.77
CA GLY A 115 -6.19 5.95 10.26
C GLY A 115 -4.72 6.03 10.63
N ALA A 116 -4.00 4.94 10.42
CA ALA A 116 -2.56 4.84 10.74
C ALA A 116 -1.66 5.64 9.78
N GLY A 117 -2.18 6.04 8.61
CA GLY A 117 -1.44 6.84 7.64
C GLY A 117 -0.49 6.07 6.74
N MET A 118 -0.62 4.75 6.67
CA MET A 118 0.20 3.92 5.78
C MET A 118 -0.18 4.15 4.31
N VAL A 119 0.79 4.01 3.43
CA VAL A 119 0.64 4.24 1.99
C VAL A 119 0.51 2.91 1.26
N ASN A 120 -0.60 2.72 0.54
CA ASN A 120 -0.83 1.50 -0.23
C ASN A 120 -0.11 1.55 -1.56
N VAL A 121 0.86 0.66 -1.76
CA VAL A 121 1.66 0.56 -2.99
C VAL A 121 0.96 -0.23 -4.08
N GLY A 122 0.07 -1.15 -3.72
CA GLY A 122 -0.62 -1.98 -4.69
C GLY A 122 -1.48 -3.07 -4.07
N LYS A 123 -2.03 -3.92 -4.93
CA LYS A 123 -2.85 -5.07 -4.54
C LYS A 123 -2.09 -6.36 -4.81
N LEU A 124 -1.97 -7.19 -3.79
CA LEU A 124 -1.19 -8.42 -3.82
C LEU A 124 -2.01 -9.60 -4.29
N ASN A 125 -1.36 -10.47 -5.05
CA ASN A 125 -1.94 -11.72 -5.52
C ASN A 125 -2.34 -12.62 -4.35
N CYS A 126 -3.36 -13.42 -4.55
CA CYS A 126 -3.87 -14.38 -3.59
C CYS A 126 -4.54 -15.54 -4.31
N ASP A 127 -4.85 -16.61 -3.59
CA ASP A 127 -5.68 -17.68 -4.12
C ASP A 127 -7.04 -17.14 -4.55
N GLU A 128 -7.59 -17.70 -5.61
CA GLU A 128 -8.91 -17.31 -6.08
C GLU A 128 -9.92 -17.37 -4.95
N PHE A 129 -10.58 -16.22 -4.68
CA PHE A 129 -11.52 -16.03 -3.56
C PHE A 129 -10.95 -16.39 -2.18
N ALA A 130 -9.62 -16.40 -2.03
CA ALA A 130 -8.95 -16.78 -0.77
C ALA A 130 -9.33 -18.17 -0.25
N MET A 131 -9.63 -19.10 -1.14
CA MET A 131 -10.09 -20.44 -0.78
C MET A 131 -8.97 -21.47 -0.67
N GLY A 132 -7.72 -21.10 -0.93
CA GLY A 132 -6.57 -22.00 -0.88
C GLY A 132 -5.49 -21.53 0.07
N SER A 133 -4.34 -22.19 -0.01
CA SER A 133 -3.15 -21.88 0.80
C SER A 133 -1.98 -21.33 -0.03
N SER A 134 -2.16 -21.21 -1.34
CA SER A 134 -1.17 -20.67 -2.27
C SER A 134 -1.88 -19.84 -3.34
N ASN A 135 -1.13 -19.12 -4.17
CA ASN A 135 -1.71 -18.35 -5.28
C ASN A 135 -1.52 -19.00 -6.65
N GLU A 136 -1.45 -20.31 -6.69
CA GLU A 136 -1.32 -21.08 -7.93
C GLU A 136 -2.61 -21.06 -8.76
N ASN A 137 -3.74 -20.77 -8.13
CA ASN A 137 -5.07 -20.77 -8.75
C ASN A 137 -5.62 -19.36 -9.02
N SER A 138 -4.78 -18.36 -8.98
CA SER A 138 -5.19 -16.97 -9.28
C SER A 138 -5.17 -16.65 -10.77
#